data_7192db7dcfa206802f35d9efd39f411f
#
_entry.id   7192db7dcfa206802f35d9efd39f411f
#
_cell.length_a   1.000
_cell.length_b   1.000
_cell.length_c   1.000
_cell.angle_alpha   90.00
_cell.angle_beta   90.00
_cell.angle_gamma   90.00
#
_symmetry.space_group_name_H-M   'P 1'
#
loop_
_entity.id
_entity.type
_entity.pdbx_description
1 polymer ?
#
loop_
_entity_poly.entity_id
_entity_poly.type
_entity_poly.pdbx_seq_one_letter_code
_entity_poly.pdbx_strand_id
1 'polypeptide(L)'
;MLCDGPRWLVFTSANGVRVFFKKVREQKLDLRRFHICRFAVIGTATAAALAEYGIQADLCPQTATSEALARELLDRVSEGEEICLLRSVKGNKALFQTLMVRYPTRDISLYDLKMDKEAAQRAESRIEGMNYLTFSSASGVELYFEAHGAVPERTTCVCIGESTASALRQHHVKKYLLAKSISVRGMVDIILENEC
;
A
#
# COMPACT_ATOMS: atom_id res chain seq x y z
N MET A 1 13.74 -10.12 18.10
CA MET A 1 14.30 -11.25 17.38
C MET A 1 14.28 -10.97 15.89
N LEU A 2 15.11 -10.06 15.47
CA LEU A 2 15.46 -9.84 14.07
C LEU A 2 16.96 -10.12 14.04
N CYS A 3 17.35 -11.18 13.31
CA CYS A 3 18.67 -11.29 12.71
C CYS A 3 19.70 -12.23 13.31
N ASP A 4 19.68 -13.42 12.76
CA ASP A 4 20.90 -14.23 12.73
C ASP A 4 21.25 -14.68 11.29
N GLY A 5 20.76 -13.96 10.25
CA GLY A 5 21.07 -14.26 8.85
C GLY A 5 20.60 -13.19 7.87
N PRO A 6 21.12 -13.22 6.64
CA PRO A 6 20.71 -12.31 5.57
C PRO A 6 19.22 -12.50 5.26
N ARG A 7 18.52 -11.38 5.05
CA ARG A 7 17.09 -11.42 4.77
C ARG A 7 16.62 -10.24 3.94
N TRP A 8 15.52 -10.45 3.28
CA TRP A 8 14.79 -9.40 2.59
C TRP A 8 13.70 -8.82 3.48
N LEU A 9 13.73 -7.52 3.69
CA LEU A 9 12.64 -6.76 4.31
C LEU A 9 11.79 -6.15 3.20
N VAL A 10 10.57 -6.64 3.06
CA VAL A 10 9.70 -6.32 1.91
C VAL A 10 8.56 -5.44 2.36
N PHE A 11 8.46 -4.23 1.81
CA PHE A 11 7.40 -3.27 2.13
C PHE A 11 6.45 -3.07 0.97
N THR A 12 5.15 -3.24 1.24
CA THR A 12 4.09 -3.06 0.25
C THR A 12 3.41 -1.68 0.34
N SER A 13 3.89 -0.79 1.21
CA SER A 13 3.35 0.58 1.33
C SER A 13 4.32 1.52 2.05
N ALA A 14 4.25 2.80 1.71
CA ALA A 14 4.98 3.87 2.42
C ALA A 14 4.60 3.93 3.91
N ASN A 15 3.32 3.69 4.25
CA ASN A 15 2.88 3.65 5.64
C ASN A 15 3.55 2.50 6.42
N GLY A 16 3.71 1.33 5.80
CA GLY A 16 4.44 0.20 6.37
C GLY A 16 5.86 0.56 6.74
N VAL A 17 6.57 1.27 5.86
CA VAL A 17 7.92 1.80 6.13
C VAL A 17 7.91 2.71 7.37
N ARG A 18 7.03 3.71 7.39
CA ARG A 18 6.97 4.66 8.51
C ARG A 18 6.63 3.99 9.84
N VAL A 19 5.68 3.07 9.85
CA VAL A 19 5.31 2.31 11.06
C VAL A 19 6.47 1.43 11.54
N PHE A 20 7.19 0.76 10.62
CA PHE A 20 8.36 -0.05 10.97
C PHE A 20 9.43 0.78 11.65
N PHE A 21 9.87 1.89 11.05
CA PHE A 21 10.92 2.73 11.62
C PHE A 21 10.46 3.49 12.86
N LYS A 22 9.17 3.80 12.99
CA LYS A 22 8.62 4.28 14.27
C LYS A 22 8.83 3.25 15.37
N LYS A 23 8.50 1.97 15.12
CA LYS A 23 8.71 0.88 16.10
C LYS A 23 10.18 0.63 16.40
N VAL A 24 11.06 0.67 15.40
CA VAL A 24 12.53 0.58 15.59
C VAL A 24 13.01 1.66 16.58
N ARG A 25 12.54 2.89 16.41
CA ARG A 25 12.86 4.04 17.25
C ARG A 25 12.29 3.91 18.67
N GLU A 26 11.03 3.51 18.80
CA GLU A 26 10.36 3.28 20.09
C GLU A 26 11.09 2.22 20.92
N GLN A 27 11.61 1.18 20.28
CA GLN A 27 12.37 0.10 20.91
C GLN A 27 13.87 0.42 21.05
N LYS A 28 14.30 1.63 20.68
CA LYS A 28 15.71 2.09 20.73
C LYS A 28 16.67 1.14 20.01
N LEU A 29 16.22 0.51 18.91
CA LEU A 29 17.07 -0.37 18.12
C LEU A 29 17.98 0.45 17.22
N ASP A 30 19.27 0.03 17.16
CA ASP A 30 20.25 0.63 16.26
C ASP A 30 20.00 0.20 14.81
N LEU A 31 19.94 1.16 13.88
CA LEU A 31 19.74 0.90 12.46
C LEU A 31 20.87 0.05 11.84
N ARG A 32 22.05 0.09 12.39
CA ARG A 32 23.19 -0.75 11.96
C ARG A 32 22.90 -2.25 12.10
N ARG A 33 21.92 -2.65 12.89
CA ARG A 33 21.47 -4.06 12.96
C ARG A 33 20.86 -4.56 11.65
N PHE A 34 20.47 -3.67 10.75
CA PHE A 34 19.92 -4.01 9.44
C PHE A 34 20.96 -4.04 8.32
N HIS A 35 22.28 -3.93 8.65
CA HIS A 35 23.36 -3.87 7.64
C HIS A 35 23.44 -5.10 6.73
N ILE A 36 22.95 -6.26 7.18
CA ILE A 36 22.87 -7.50 6.40
C ILE A 36 21.53 -7.70 5.70
N CYS A 37 20.57 -6.78 5.91
CA CYS A 37 19.26 -6.87 5.31
C CYS A 37 19.25 -6.18 3.94
N ARG A 38 18.51 -6.76 3.00
CA ARG A 38 18.14 -6.13 1.73
C ARG A 38 16.72 -5.62 1.83
N PHE A 39 16.44 -4.52 1.14
CA PHE A 39 15.17 -3.85 1.19
C PHE A 39 14.46 -3.91 -0.16
N ALA A 40 13.28 -4.50 -0.20
CA ALA A 40 12.43 -4.49 -1.38
C ALA A 40 11.15 -3.68 -1.12
N VAL A 41 10.73 -2.92 -2.11
CA VAL A 41 9.55 -2.07 -2.04
C VAL A 41 8.66 -2.26 -3.26
N ILE A 42 7.34 -2.10 -3.09
CA ILE A 42 6.39 -2.33 -4.18
C ILE A 42 6.45 -1.25 -5.27
N GLY A 43 6.92 -0.05 -4.95
CA GLY A 43 6.96 1.04 -5.91
C GLY A 43 7.60 2.31 -5.37
N THR A 44 7.70 3.32 -6.22
CA THR A 44 8.47 4.57 -6.00
C THR A 44 8.05 5.36 -4.76
N ALA A 45 6.75 5.44 -4.45
CA ALA A 45 6.27 6.12 -3.23
C ALA A 45 6.76 5.42 -1.95
N THR A 46 6.87 4.08 -1.97
CA THR A 46 7.41 3.30 -0.86
C THR A 46 8.93 3.44 -0.78
N ALA A 47 9.62 3.49 -1.93
CA ALA A 47 11.05 3.76 -2.01
C ALA A 47 11.39 5.16 -1.45
N ALA A 48 10.62 6.17 -1.80
CA ALA A 48 10.78 7.53 -1.26
C ALA A 48 10.63 7.55 0.26
N ALA A 49 9.64 6.85 0.82
CA ALA A 49 9.46 6.75 2.26
C ALA A 49 10.65 6.03 2.95
N LEU A 50 11.27 5.05 2.28
CA LEU A 50 12.46 4.36 2.79
C LEU A 50 13.68 5.30 2.79
N ALA A 51 13.81 6.11 1.75
CA ALA A 51 14.88 7.11 1.63
C ALA A 51 14.83 8.19 2.73
N GLU A 52 13.64 8.52 3.29
CA GLU A 52 13.49 9.40 4.44
C GLU A 52 14.31 8.93 5.67
N TYR A 53 14.64 7.64 5.73
CA TYR A 53 15.46 7.01 6.79
C TYR A 53 16.90 6.74 6.37
N GLY A 54 17.33 7.29 5.22
CA GLY A 54 18.70 7.13 4.69
C GLY A 54 18.97 5.75 4.07
N ILE A 55 17.92 4.98 3.74
CA ILE A 55 18.04 3.64 3.17
C ILE A 55 17.50 3.66 1.75
N GLN A 56 18.29 3.15 0.80
CA GLN A 56 17.82 2.92 -0.56
C GLN A 56 17.27 1.50 -0.71
N ALA A 57 16.25 1.34 -1.54
CA ALA A 57 15.73 0.02 -1.85
C ALA A 57 16.66 -0.73 -2.80
N ASP A 58 17.01 -1.98 -2.47
CA ASP A 58 17.75 -2.89 -3.35
C ASP A 58 16.87 -3.41 -4.49
N LEU A 59 15.55 -3.38 -4.30
CA LEU A 59 14.56 -3.78 -5.30
C LEU A 59 13.35 -2.86 -5.25
N CYS A 60 13.05 -2.24 -6.39
CA CYS A 60 11.83 -1.49 -6.65
C CYS A 60 11.40 -1.77 -8.10
N PRO A 61 10.36 -2.59 -8.33
CA PRO A 61 9.89 -2.92 -9.67
C PRO A 61 9.42 -1.67 -10.44
N GLN A 62 9.56 -1.71 -11.76
CA GLN A 62 9.04 -0.63 -12.62
C GLN A 62 7.52 -0.53 -12.54
N THR A 63 6.84 -1.68 -12.45
CA THR A 63 5.40 -1.75 -12.26
C THR A 63 5.08 -2.03 -10.79
N ALA A 64 4.38 -1.10 -10.14
CA ALA A 64 4.08 -1.16 -8.70
C ALA A 64 2.94 -2.16 -8.41
N THR A 65 3.17 -3.46 -8.69
CA THR A 65 2.22 -4.55 -8.42
C THR A 65 2.86 -5.65 -7.58
N SER A 66 2.03 -6.40 -6.87
CA SER A 66 2.47 -7.55 -6.07
C SER A 66 3.12 -8.64 -6.94
N GLU A 67 2.61 -8.84 -8.14
CA GLU A 67 3.09 -9.82 -9.10
C GLU A 67 4.48 -9.46 -9.63
N ALA A 68 4.70 -8.20 -10.00
CA ALA A 68 6.02 -7.72 -10.44
C ALA A 68 7.05 -7.83 -9.31
N LEU A 69 6.67 -7.42 -8.09
CA LEU A 69 7.54 -7.52 -6.92
C LEU A 69 7.87 -8.99 -6.59
N ALA A 70 6.89 -9.89 -6.63
CA ALA A 70 7.12 -11.31 -6.40
C ALA A 70 8.10 -11.90 -7.41
N ARG A 71 7.86 -11.66 -8.71
CA ARG A 71 8.71 -12.18 -9.79
C ARG A 71 10.15 -11.74 -9.60
N GLU A 72 10.39 -10.43 -9.41
CA GLU A 72 11.75 -9.90 -9.30
C GLU A 72 12.44 -10.32 -7.99
N LEU A 73 11.68 -10.52 -6.89
CA LEU A 73 12.23 -11.08 -5.65
C LEU A 73 12.68 -12.53 -5.85
N LEU A 74 11.85 -13.37 -6.48
CA LEU A 74 12.16 -14.78 -6.71
C LEU A 74 13.46 -14.97 -7.52
N ASP A 75 13.81 -14.01 -8.37
CA ASP A 75 15.03 -14.02 -9.16
C ASP A 75 16.27 -13.53 -8.37
N ARG A 76 16.09 -12.82 -7.25
CA ARG A 76 17.17 -12.17 -6.49
C ARG A 76 17.45 -12.79 -5.12
N VAL A 77 16.48 -13.51 -4.56
CA VAL A 77 16.64 -14.18 -3.27
C VAL A 77 17.56 -15.38 -3.44
N SER A 78 18.61 -15.45 -2.64
CA SER A 78 19.56 -16.55 -2.65
C SER A 78 19.14 -17.68 -1.71
N GLU A 79 19.70 -18.86 -1.91
CA GLU A 79 19.49 -19.99 -1.00
C GLU A 79 19.97 -19.63 0.41
N GLY A 80 19.17 -19.98 1.41
CA GLY A 80 19.45 -19.65 2.81
C GLY A 80 18.98 -18.26 3.26
N GLU A 81 18.52 -17.40 2.36
CA GLU A 81 17.92 -16.11 2.73
C GLU A 81 16.44 -16.28 3.14
N GLU A 82 16.01 -15.46 4.08
CA GLU A 82 14.62 -15.37 4.55
C GLU A 82 13.95 -14.10 4.03
N ILE A 83 12.67 -14.18 3.72
CA ILE A 83 11.85 -13.02 3.34
C ILE A 83 10.96 -12.63 4.53
N CYS A 84 11.01 -11.37 4.95
CA CYS A 84 10.08 -10.78 5.91
C CYS A 84 9.16 -9.81 5.17
N LEU A 85 7.92 -10.19 4.95
CA LEU A 85 6.90 -9.37 4.35
C LEU A 85 6.26 -8.49 5.42
N LEU A 86 6.46 -7.17 5.31
CA LEU A 86 6.06 -6.16 6.28
C LEU A 86 4.88 -5.35 5.73
N ARG A 87 3.67 -5.61 6.23
CA ARG A 87 2.44 -5.06 5.64
C ARG A 87 1.34 -4.78 6.67
N SER A 88 0.19 -4.26 6.22
CA SER A 88 -1.02 -4.16 7.04
C SER A 88 -1.68 -5.54 7.22
N VAL A 89 -2.46 -5.69 8.28
CA VAL A 89 -3.28 -6.90 8.53
C VAL A 89 -4.19 -7.21 7.35
N LYS A 90 -4.86 -6.18 6.80
CA LYS A 90 -5.79 -6.29 5.66
C LYS A 90 -5.10 -6.29 4.28
N GLY A 91 -3.75 -6.35 4.21
CA GLY A 91 -3.02 -6.36 2.94
C GLY A 91 -3.27 -7.62 2.10
N ASN A 92 -3.08 -7.52 0.78
CA ASN A 92 -3.26 -8.63 -0.14
C ASN A 92 -2.31 -9.80 0.22
N LYS A 93 -2.88 -11.00 0.41
CA LYS A 93 -2.13 -12.21 0.77
C LYS A 93 -1.45 -12.89 -0.43
N ALA A 94 -1.78 -12.51 -1.66
CA ALA A 94 -1.25 -13.17 -2.85
C ALA A 94 0.29 -13.12 -2.91
N LEU A 95 0.91 -11.98 -2.58
CA LEU A 95 2.36 -11.86 -2.53
C LEU A 95 2.98 -12.85 -1.55
N PHE A 96 2.43 -12.97 -0.33
CA PHE A 96 2.90 -13.94 0.65
C PHE A 96 2.79 -15.38 0.14
N GLN A 97 1.62 -15.73 -0.42
CA GLN A 97 1.36 -17.07 -0.96
C GLN A 97 2.33 -17.44 -2.09
N THR A 98 2.66 -16.49 -2.96
CA THR A 98 3.63 -16.71 -4.04
C THR A 98 5.05 -16.93 -3.52
N LEU A 99 5.49 -16.12 -2.55
CA LEU A 99 6.87 -16.18 -2.05
C LEU A 99 7.12 -17.41 -1.17
N MET A 100 6.17 -17.78 -0.32
CA MET A 100 6.31 -18.90 0.62
C MET A 100 6.45 -20.28 -0.05
N VAL A 101 6.08 -20.39 -1.32
CA VAL A 101 6.22 -21.64 -2.08
C VAL A 101 7.71 -21.99 -2.29
N ARG A 102 8.57 -20.98 -2.41
CA ARG A 102 9.99 -21.18 -2.78
C ARG A 102 10.98 -20.82 -1.68
N TYR A 103 10.65 -19.84 -0.84
CA TYR A 103 11.56 -19.33 0.18
C TYR A 103 10.91 -19.25 1.57
N PRO A 104 11.69 -19.44 2.65
CA PRO A 104 11.21 -19.15 4.00
C PRO A 104 10.69 -17.73 4.08
N THR A 105 9.39 -17.58 4.25
CA THR A 105 8.72 -16.27 4.22
C THR A 105 7.92 -16.06 5.50
N ARG A 106 8.19 -14.97 6.21
CA ARG A 106 7.39 -14.51 7.35
C ARG A 106 6.48 -13.37 6.93
N ASP A 107 5.19 -13.51 7.25
CA ASP A 107 4.19 -12.46 7.07
C ASP A 107 4.00 -11.71 8.40
N ILE A 108 4.50 -10.47 8.44
CA ILE A 108 4.51 -9.64 9.64
C ILE A 108 3.53 -8.50 9.49
N SER A 109 2.43 -8.58 10.22
CA SER A 109 1.45 -7.49 10.30
C SER A 109 1.99 -6.36 11.19
N LEU A 110 2.37 -5.24 10.56
CA LEU A 110 2.90 -4.07 11.25
C LEU A 110 1.81 -3.19 11.88
N TYR A 111 0.67 -3.07 11.21
CA TYR A 111 -0.43 -2.20 11.60
C TYR A 111 -1.75 -2.73 11.05
N ASP A 112 -2.83 -2.32 11.68
CA ASP A 112 -4.19 -2.51 11.18
C ASP A 112 -4.80 -1.16 10.82
N LEU A 113 -5.60 -1.15 9.77
CA LEU A 113 -6.41 0.01 9.39
C LEU A 113 -7.76 -0.14 10.08
N LYS A 114 -8.05 0.77 11.00
CA LYS A 114 -9.36 0.85 11.65
C LYS A 114 -10.09 2.08 11.13
N MET A 115 -11.38 1.90 10.90
CA MET A 115 -12.27 3.01 10.59
C MET A 115 -12.39 3.93 11.82
N ASP A 116 -12.17 5.23 11.60
CA ASP A 116 -12.55 6.26 12.55
C ASP A 116 -14.04 6.53 12.38
N LYS A 117 -14.87 5.89 13.22
CA LYS A 117 -16.33 5.99 13.15
C LYS A 117 -16.83 7.42 13.34
N GLU A 118 -16.17 8.19 14.19
CA GLU A 118 -16.54 9.59 14.42
C GLU A 118 -16.22 10.46 13.21
N ALA A 119 -15.04 10.24 12.58
CA ALA A 119 -14.67 10.94 11.35
C ALA A 119 -15.61 10.55 10.20
N ALA A 120 -15.96 9.27 10.07
CA ALA A 120 -16.92 8.78 9.08
C ALA A 120 -18.29 9.46 9.24
N GLN A 121 -18.81 9.50 10.46
CA GLN A 121 -20.09 10.14 10.77
C GLN A 121 -20.07 11.64 10.50
N ARG A 122 -18.98 12.35 10.84
CA ARG A 122 -18.81 13.78 10.51
C ARG A 122 -18.72 14.04 9.00
N ALA A 123 -18.24 13.06 8.22
CA ALA A 123 -18.13 13.19 6.78
C ALA A 123 -19.46 12.96 6.04
N GLU A 124 -20.39 12.23 6.62
CA GLU A 124 -21.66 11.82 6.00
C GLU A 124 -22.44 13.00 5.40
N SER A 125 -22.67 14.06 6.18
CA SER A 125 -23.35 15.26 5.71
C SER A 125 -22.62 16.04 4.62
N ARG A 126 -21.31 15.84 4.48
CA ARG A 126 -20.49 16.46 3.43
C ARG A 126 -20.51 15.66 2.14
N ILE A 127 -20.55 14.33 2.24
CA ILE A 127 -20.48 13.42 1.10
C ILE A 127 -21.67 13.63 0.17
N GLU A 128 -22.86 13.85 0.69
CA GLU A 128 -24.08 14.07 -0.12
C GLU A 128 -24.00 15.28 -1.06
N GLY A 129 -23.21 16.29 -0.71
CA GLY A 129 -22.99 17.50 -1.55
C GLY A 129 -21.78 17.48 -2.44
N MET A 130 -21.01 16.36 -2.48
CA MET A 130 -19.76 16.29 -3.25
C MET A 130 -19.99 15.81 -4.68
N ASN A 131 -19.40 16.52 -5.65
CA ASN A 131 -19.37 16.08 -7.05
C ASN A 131 -18.39 14.93 -7.27
N TYR A 132 -17.28 14.93 -6.52
CA TYR A 132 -16.22 13.94 -6.64
C TYR A 132 -15.82 13.36 -5.28
N LEU A 133 -15.58 12.04 -5.27
CA LEU A 133 -15.06 11.30 -4.13
C LEU A 133 -13.76 10.59 -4.54
N THR A 134 -12.64 11.01 -3.95
CA THR A 134 -11.33 10.52 -4.33
C THR A 134 -10.85 9.38 -3.44
N PHE A 135 -10.33 8.31 -4.06
CA PHE A 135 -9.78 7.16 -3.38
C PHE A 135 -8.31 6.96 -3.74
N SER A 136 -7.44 7.06 -2.75
CA SER A 136 -5.99 6.87 -2.90
C SER A 136 -5.50 5.45 -2.62
N SER A 137 -6.41 4.52 -2.28
CA SER A 137 -6.08 3.11 -2.04
C SER A 137 -7.32 2.22 -2.07
N ALA A 138 -7.14 0.94 -2.41
CA ALA A 138 -8.19 -0.08 -2.33
C ALA A 138 -8.74 -0.21 -0.91
N SER A 139 -7.87 -0.20 0.12
CA SER A 139 -8.32 -0.26 1.52
C SER A 139 -9.16 0.95 1.96
N GLY A 140 -8.94 2.11 1.34
CA GLY A 140 -9.78 3.29 1.55
C GLY A 140 -11.17 3.10 0.98
N VAL A 141 -11.30 2.42 -0.16
CA VAL A 141 -12.60 2.03 -0.74
C VAL A 141 -13.35 1.10 0.21
N GLU A 142 -12.68 0.04 0.69
CA GLU A 142 -13.30 -0.93 1.62
C GLU A 142 -13.82 -0.24 2.90
N LEU A 143 -12.99 0.62 3.50
CA LEU A 143 -13.38 1.36 4.70
C LEU A 143 -14.55 2.33 4.44
N TYR A 144 -14.59 2.97 3.26
CA TYR A 144 -15.68 3.84 2.87
C TYR A 144 -17.01 3.06 2.78
N PHE A 145 -17.02 1.92 2.08
CA PHE A 145 -18.22 1.11 1.93
C PHE A 145 -18.65 0.43 3.23
N GLU A 146 -17.70 0.06 4.10
CA GLU A 146 -17.99 -0.39 5.48
C GLU A 146 -18.72 0.69 6.30
N ALA A 147 -18.38 1.97 6.07
CA ALA A 147 -18.98 3.09 6.80
C ALA A 147 -20.32 3.57 6.23
N HIS A 148 -20.40 3.71 4.92
CA HIS A 148 -21.48 4.44 4.24
C HIS A 148 -22.36 3.57 3.34
N GLY A 149 -21.92 2.35 3.01
CA GLY A 149 -22.67 1.36 2.24
C GLY A 149 -22.77 1.66 0.74
N ALA A 150 -22.85 2.92 0.33
CA ALA A 150 -23.01 3.32 -1.08
C ALA A 150 -22.39 4.69 -1.37
N VAL A 151 -22.12 4.95 -2.65
CA VAL A 151 -21.73 6.28 -3.15
C VAL A 151 -23.00 7.00 -3.60
N PRO A 152 -23.19 8.30 -3.28
CA PRO A 152 -24.33 9.06 -3.78
C PRO A 152 -24.39 9.07 -5.31
N GLU A 153 -25.59 8.98 -5.90
CA GLU A 153 -25.76 8.84 -7.37
C GLU A 153 -25.12 9.97 -8.19
N ARG A 154 -25.07 11.18 -7.63
CA ARG A 154 -24.49 12.36 -8.28
C ARG A 154 -22.97 12.44 -8.18
N THR A 155 -22.37 11.63 -7.30
CA THR A 155 -20.94 11.68 -7.00
C THR A 155 -20.16 10.77 -7.95
N THR A 156 -19.13 11.32 -8.59
CA THR A 156 -18.20 10.55 -9.42
C THR A 156 -16.99 10.14 -8.58
N CYS A 157 -16.71 8.83 -8.53
CA CYS A 157 -15.51 8.33 -7.86
C CYS A 157 -14.26 8.60 -8.70
N VAL A 158 -13.13 8.90 -8.04
CA VAL A 158 -11.83 9.10 -8.70
C VAL A 158 -10.80 8.20 -8.04
N CYS A 159 -10.15 7.36 -8.83
CA CYS A 159 -9.17 6.38 -8.36
C CYS A 159 -7.75 6.80 -8.69
N ILE A 160 -6.84 6.61 -7.73
CA ILE A 160 -5.41 6.85 -7.94
C ILE A 160 -4.76 5.84 -8.88
N GLY A 161 -5.30 4.62 -8.98
CA GLY A 161 -4.74 3.54 -9.78
C GLY A 161 -5.65 2.32 -9.87
N GLU A 162 -5.24 1.34 -10.67
CA GLU A 162 -6.06 0.18 -11.06
C GLU A 162 -6.49 -0.70 -9.87
N SER A 163 -5.63 -0.90 -8.86
CA SER A 163 -6.01 -1.66 -7.67
C SER A 163 -7.17 -1.01 -6.90
N THR A 164 -7.22 0.32 -6.89
CA THR A 164 -8.30 1.10 -6.27
C THR A 164 -9.58 1.03 -7.11
N ALA A 165 -9.44 1.10 -8.43
CA ALA A 165 -10.56 0.93 -9.36
C ALA A 165 -11.16 -0.48 -9.28
N SER A 166 -10.32 -1.51 -9.12
CA SER A 166 -10.76 -2.88 -8.91
C SER A 166 -11.62 -3.03 -7.64
N ALA A 167 -11.22 -2.38 -6.54
CA ALA A 167 -12.01 -2.37 -5.31
C ALA A 167 -13.38 -1.69 -5.52
N LEU A 168 -13.45 -0.55 -6.24
CA LEU A 168 -14.74 0.08 -6.57
C LEU A 168 -15.65 -0.84 -7.41
N ARG A 169 -15.10 -1.57 -8.37
CA ARG A 169 -15.87 -2.54 -9.18
C ARG A 169 -16.45 -3.67 -8.31
N GLN A 170 -15.72 -4.14 -7.30
CA GLN A 170 -16.22 -5.14 -6.35
C GLN A 170 -17.43 -4.63 -5.54
N HIS A 171 -17.50 -3.34 -5.28
CA HIS A 171 -18.66 -2.67 -4.69
C HIS A 171 -19.69 -2.18 -5.73
N HIS A 172 -19.63 -2.71 -6.96
CA HIS A 172 -20.58 -2.42 -8.06
C HIS A 172 -20.62 -0.96 -8.52
N VAL A 173 -19.59 -0.15 -8.21
CA VAL A 173 -19.47 1.21 -8.72
C VAL A 173 -19.09 1.17 -10.20
N LYS A 174 -20.03 1.62 -11.07
CA LYS A 174 -19.86 1.58 -12.53
C LYS A 174 -19.21 2.86 -13.10
N LYS A 175 -19.44 4.00 -12.44
CA LYS A 175 -18.96 5.31 -12.89
C LYS A 175 -17.82 5.79 -12.03
N TYR A 176 -16.61 5.79 -12.58
CA TYR A 176 -15.42 6.33 -11.92
C TYR A 176 -14.40 6.84 -12.94
N LEU A 177 -13.53 7.73 -12.50
CA LEU A 177 -12.38 8.21 -13.23
C LEU A 177 -11.11 7.53 -12.69
N LEU A 178 -10.20 7.16 -13.58
CA LEU A 178 -8.91 6.56 -13.24
C LEU A 178 -7.80 7.56 -13.56
N ALA A 179 -7.00 7.92 -12.56
CA ALA A 179 -5.87 8.82 -12.74
C ALA A 179 -4.85 8.25 -13.75
N LYS A 180 -4.37 9.07 -14.67
CA LYS A 180 -3.36 8.68 -15.68
C LYS A 180 -1.97 8.43 -15.07
N SER A 181 -1.70 9.02 -13.91
CA SER A 181 -0.50 8.77 -13.10
C SER A 181 -0.90 8.44 -11.67
N ILE A 182 -0.17 7.52 -11.01
CA ILE A 182 -0.43 7.09 -9.63
C ILE A 182 0.06 8.18 -8.66
N SER A 183 -0.69 9.29 -8.61
CA SER A 183 -0.40 10.44 -7.76
C SER A 183 -1.66 11.23 -7.43
N VAL A 184 -1.62 12.03 -6.36
CA VAL A 184 -2.70 12.98 -6.03
C VAL A 184 -2.89 13.98 -7.16
N ARG A 185 -1.80 14.44 -7.78
CA ARG A 185 -1.85 15.34 -8.94
C ARG A 185 -2.59 14.69 -10.10
N GLY A 186 -2.31 13.42 -10.42
CA GLY A 186 -3.02 12.70 -11.47
C GLY A 186 -4.52 12.57 -11.22
N MET A 187 -4.96 12.46 -9.95
CA MET A 187 -6.39 12.50 -9.61
C MET A 187 -7.00 13.89 -9.84
N VAL A 188 -6.27 14.96 -9.52
CA VAL A 188 -6.72 16.34 -9.79
C VAL A 188 -6.81 16.59 -11.29
N ASP A 189 -5.80 16.19 -12.05
CA ASP A 189 -5.75 16.43 -13.49
C ASP A 189 -6.93 15.75 -14.22
N ILE A 190 -7.27 14.50 -13.85
CA ILE A 190 -8.41 13.80 -14.47
C ILE A 190 -9.77 14.40 -14.06
N ILE A 191 -9.89 15.00 -12.88
CA ILE A 191 -11.09 15.76 -12.48
C ILE A 191 -11.24 16.99 -13.38
N LEU A 192 -10.17 17.76 -13.55
CA LEU A 192 -10.19 18.98 -14.37
C LEU A 192 -10.51 18.65 -15.84
N GLU A 193 -9.97 17.56 -16.39
CA GLU A 193 -10.30 17.09 -17.74
C GLU A 193 -11.77 16.67 -17.88
N ASN A 194 -12.41 16.20 -16.82
CA ASN A 194 -13.82 15.78 -16.84
C ASN A 194 -14.80 16.96 -16.72
N GLU A 195 -14.33 18.12 -16.25
CA GLU A 195 -15.14 19.35 -16.12
C GLU A 195 -15.12 20.22 -17.41
N CYS A 196 -14.18 19.96 -18.32
CA CYS A 196 -14.05 20.65 -19.61
C CYS A 196 -14.89 19.96 -20.68
#